data_35ef8f7df8c327d451db8f37c23f0436
#
_entry.id   35ef8f7df8c327d451db8f37c23f0436
#
_cell.length_a   1.000
_cell.length_b   1.000
_cell.length_c   1.000
_cell.angle_alpha   90.00
_cell.angle_beta   90.00
_cell.angle_gamma   90.00
#
_symmetry.space_group_name_H-M   'P 1'
#
loop_
_entity.id
_entity.type
_entity.pdbx_description
1 polymer ?
#
loop_
_entity_poly.entity_id
_entity_poly.type
_entity_poly.pdbx_seq_one_letter_code
_entity_poly.pdbx_strand_id
1 'polypeptide(L)'
;MTNTRLSTAVDQVMLDRHSIRAFLPTPVARDEIEDILRVAANAPSGNNIQPWRVHVLTGATRQKLIDGGCAAFDAADGSHTAEYNYYPTEFFEPYLARRRKCGGDLYGVLGIASPSKVFEQIGQ
;
A
#
# COMPACT_ATOMS: atom_id res chain seq x y z
N MET A 1 17.80 17.67 -29.50
CA MET A 1 18.36 16.33 -29.18
C MET A 1 17.55 15.76 -28.06
N THR A 2 16.63 14.88 -28.35
CA THR A 2 15.72 14.25 -27.37
C THR A 2 16.56 13.37 -26.45
N ASN A 3 16.48 13.59 -25.16
CA ASN A 3 17.28 12.87 -24.15
C ASN A 3 16.74 11.45 -23.95
N THR A 4 16.93 10.62 -24.95
CA THR A 4 16.43 9.23 -25.01
C THR A 4 16.84 8.40 -23.78
N ARG A 5 17.96 8.72 -23.12
CA ARG A 5 18.45 7.98 -21.94
C ARG A 5 17.61 8.24 -20.68
N LEU A 6 17.15 9.49 -20.45
CA LEU A 6 16.32 9.82 -19.29
C LEU A 6 14.91 9.26 -19.44
N SER A 7 14.32 9.32 -20.62
CA SER A 7 13.03 8.70 -20.93
C SER A 7 13.08 7.19 -20.64
N THR A 8 14.09 6.49 -21.16
CA THR A 8 14.26 5.05 -20.95
C THR A 8 14.40 4.69 -19.45
N ALA A 9 15.12 5.49 -18.66
CA ALA A 9 15.30 5.22 -17.24
C ALA A 9 13.99 5.41 -16.45
N VAL A 10 13.20 6.44 -16.76
CA VAL A 10 11.88 6.65 -16.15
C VAL A 10 10.91 5.54 -16.54
N ASP A 11 10.85 5.18 -17.81
CA ASP A 11 10.01 4.11 -18.32
C ASP A 11 10.36 2.79 -17.61
N GLN A 12 11.65 2.49 -17.46
CA GLN A 12 12.10 1.27 -16.77
C GLN A 12 11.66 1.24 -15.31
N VAL A 13 11.83 2.33 -14.56
CA VAL A 13 11.37 2.42 -13.16
C VAL A 13 9.87 2.20 -13.05
N MET A 14 9.08 2.75 -13.98
CA MET A 14 7.63 2.56 -13.98
C MET A 14 7.23 1.11 -14.31
N LEU A 15 7.91 0.47 -15.25
CA LEU A 15 7.65 -0.91 -15.65
C LEU A 15 8.07 -1.92 -14.57
N ASP A 16 9.18 -1.65 -13.88
CA ASP A 16 9.72 -2.53 -12.83
C ASP A 16 9.00 -2.37 -11.49
N ARG A 17 8.19 -1.33 -11.33
CA ARG A 17 7.44 -1.10 -10.10
C ARG A 17 6.44 -2.21 -9.82
N HIS A 18 6.57 -2.87 -8.70
CA HIS A 18 5.62 -3.84 -8.17
C HIS A 18 5.08 -3.44 -6.79
N SER A 19 3.91 -3.95 -6.43
CA SER A 19 3.37 -3.77 -5.08
C SER A 19 3.96 -4.81 -4.14
N ILE A 20 5.12 -4.50 -3.57
CA ILE A 20 5.80 -5.38 -2.61
C ILE A 20 5.13 -5.21 -1.24
N ARG A 21 4.70 -6.32 -0.63
CA ARG A 21 4.01 -6.34 0.67
C ARG A 21 4.72 -7.16 1.74
N ALA A 22 5.66 -8.02 1.35
CA ALA A 22 6.51 -8.76 2.27
C ALA A 22 7.94 -8.20 2.19
N PHE A 23 8.48 -7.80 3.32
CA PHE A 23 9.80 -7.19 3.43
C PHE A 23 10.74 -8.07 4.24
N LEU A 24 12.01 -7.99 3.93
CA LEU A 24 13.05 -8.63 4.71
C LEU A 24 13.17 -7.95 6.08
N PRO A 25 13.65 -8.68 7.13
CA PRO A 25 13.87 -8.11 8.45
C PRO A 25 15.13 -7.23 8.52
N THR A 26 15.80 -7.00 7.39
CA THR A 26 17.04 -6.21 7.31
C THR A 26 16.75 -4.77 7.73
N PRO A 27 17.52 -4.22 8.70
CA PRO A 27 17.39 -2.81 9.06
C PRO A 27 17.69 -1.89 7.87
N VAL A 28 16.90 -0.84 7.73
CA VAL A 28 17.13 0.23 6.76
C VAL A 28 17.92 1.34 7.45
N ALA A 29 19.00 1.79 6.84
CA ALA A 29 19.83 2.84 7.40
C ALA A 29 19.08 4.19 7.42
N ARG A 30 19.42 5.04 8.38
CA ARG A 30 18.73 6.32 8.56
C ARG A 30 18.92 7.25 7.36
N ASP A 31 20.12 7.32 6.81
CA ASP A 31 20.46 8.12 5.63
C ASP A 31 19.65 7.67 4.40
N GLU A 32 19.45 6.37 4.22
CA GLU A 32 18.62 5.83 3.16
C GLU A 32 17.15 6.27 3.31
N ILE A 33 16.61 6.27 4.53
CA ILE A 33 15.26 6.78 4.81
C ILE A 33 15.17 8.29 4.53
N GLU A 34 16.18 9.06 4.96
CA GLU A 34 16.22 10.51 4.72
C GLU A 34 16.29 10.82 3.22
N ASP A 35 17.02 10.04 2.43
CA ASP A 35 17.08 10.18 0.98
C ASP A 35 15.72 9.88 0.32
N ILE A 36 15.05 8.81 0.74
CA ILE A 36 13.70 8.49 0.27
C ILE A 36 12.73 9.65 0.56
N LEU A 37 12.74 10.19 1.77
CA LEU A 37 11.87 11.29 2.16
C LEU A 37 12.18 12.58 1.39
N ARG A 38 13.44 12.88 1.14
CA ARG A 38 13.88 14.02 0.35
C ARG A 38 13.37 13.94 -1.10
N VAL A 39 13.39 12.76 -1.68
CA VAL A 39 12.84 12.53 -3.04
C VAL A 39 11.32 12.62 -3.01
N ALA A 40 10.66 11.97 -2.04
CA ALA A 40 9.21 11.95 -1.91
C ALA A 40 8.61 13.34 -1.65
N ALA A 41 9.34 14.23 -0.99
CA ALA A 41 8.90 15.62 -0.74
C ALA A 41 8.70 16.45 -2.02
N ASN A 42 9.22 15.98 -3.18
CA ASN A 42 8.98 16.63 -4.46
C ASN A 42 7.63 16.25 -5.10
N ALA A 43 6.82 15.42 -4.44
CA ALA A 43 5.48 15.09 -4.93
C ALA A 43 4.63 16.37 -5.06
N PRO A 44 3.77 16.47 -6.08
CA PRO A 44 2.89 17.62 -6.24
C PRO A 44 1.86 17.69 -5.12
N SER A 45 1.49 18.91 -4.73
CA SER A 45 0.40 19.16 -3.78
C SER A 45 -0.50 20.30 -4.25
N GLY A 46 -1.74 20.33 -3.79
CA GLY A 46 -2.67 21.41 -4.13
C GLY A 46 -2.07 22.76 -3.78
N ASN A 47 -2.03 23.68 -4.74
CA ASN A 47 -1.37 25.00 -4.63
C ASN A 47 0.08 24.96 -4.10
N ASN A 48 0.74 23.81 -4.22
CA ASN A 48 2.09 23.59 -3.69
C ASN A 48 2.23 23.91 -2.18
N ILE A 49 1.20 23.65 -1.39
CA ILE A 49 1.20 23.92 0.06
C ILE A 49 2.06 22.95 0.87
N GLN A 50 2.48 21.83 0.26
CA GLN A 50 3.40 20.84 0.83
C GLN A 50 3.06 20.45 2.29
N PRO A 51 1.86 19.91 2.57
CA PRO A 51 1.35 19.71 3.94
C PRO A 51 1.92 18.45 4.61
N TRP A 52 3.06 18.00 4.17
CA TRP A 52 3.64 16.74 4.60
C TRP A 52 4.01 16.74 6.07
N ARG A 53 3.52 15.77 6.81
CA ARG A 53 4.00 15.39 8.14
C ARG A 53 4.27 13.90 8.13
N VAL A 54 5.54 13.51 8.18
CA VAL A 54 5.94 12.10 8.07
C VAL A 54 6.50 11.65 9.41
N HIS A 55 5.97 10.54 9.91
CA HIS A 55 6.46 9.87 11.11
C HIS A 55 7.09 8.53 10.70
N VAL A 56 8.39 8.40 10.92
CA VAL A 56 9.12 7.15 10.69
C VAL A 56 9.17 6.36 11.97
N LEU A 57 8.58 5.18 11.96
CA LEU A 57 8.51 4.30 13.13
C LEU A 57 9.37 3.06 12.92
N THR A 58 10.24 2.77 13.87
CA THR A 58 11.13 1.60 13.85
C THR A 58 11.09 0.86 15.19
N GLY A 59 11.65 -0.34 15.22
CA GLY A 59 11.84 -1.12 16.44
C GLY A 59 10.55 -1.28 17.27
N ALA A 60 10.66 -1.10 18.57
CA ALA A 60 9.55 -1.31 19.51
C ALA A 60 8.36 -0.36 19.27
N THR A 61 8.59 0.86 18.78
CA THR A 61 7.50 1.80 18.48
C THR A 61 6.69 1.35 17.27
N ARG A 62 7.35 0.84 16.22
CA ARG A 62 6.66 0.21 15.09
C ARG A 62 5.85 -1.00 15.54
N GLN A 63 6.41 -1.85 16.41
CA GLN A 63 5.72 -3.04 16.92
C GLN A 63 4.45 -2.66 17.71
N LYS A 64 4.54 -1.66 18.59
CA LYS A 64 3.35 -1.17 19.33
C LYS A 64 2.23 -0.69 18.40
N LEU A 65 2.57 -0.01 17.30
CA LEU A 65 1.55 0.41 16.32
C LEU A 65 0.91 -0.80 15.64
N ILE A 66 1.70 -1.80 15.26
CA ILE A 66 1.21 -3.05 14.65
C ILE A 66 0.27 -3.77 15.61
N ASP A 67 0.71 -3.98 16.86
CA ASP A 67 -0.08 -4.69 17.88
C ASP A 67 -1.41 -3.97 18.15
N GLY A 68 -1.38 -2.64 18.25
CA GLY A 68 -2.59 -1.83 18.42
C GLY A 68 -3.53 -1.91 17.22
N GLY A 69 -2.99 -1.86 16.01
CA GLY A 69 -3.77 -2.01 14.76
C GLY A 69 -4.41 -3.40 14.64
N CYS A 70 -3.65 -4.46 14.91
CA CYS A 70 -4.18 -5.82 14.91
C CYS A 70 -5.27 -6.00 15.97
N ALA A 71 -5.06 -5.51 17.19
CA ALA A 71 -6.05 -5.60 18.26
C ALA A 71 -7.36 -4.86 17.89
N ALA A 72 -7.26 -3.68 17.28
CA ALA A 72 -8.44 -2.94 16.83
C ALA A 72 -9.17 -3.65 15.68
N PHE A 73 -8.43 -4.27 14.76
CA PHE A 73 -9.01 -5.08 13.69
C PHE A 73 -9.72 -6.34 14.22
N ASP A 74 -9.08 -7.05 15.14
CA ASP A 74 -9.61 -8.30 15.73
C ASP A 74 -10.81 -8.04 16.62
N ALA A 75 -10.89 -6.87 17.26
CA ALA A 75 -12.05 -6.50 18.10
C ALA A 75 -13.35 -6.45 17.28
N ALA A 76 -13.29 -6.06 16.01
CA ALA A 76 -14.41 -6.02 15.05
C ALA A 76 -15.73 -5.49 15.65
N ASP A 77 -15.61 -4.50 16.57
CA ASP A 77 -16.74 -3.98 17.38
C ASP A 77 -17.56 -2.90 16.66
N GLY A 78 -17.22 -2.60 15.40
CA GLY A 78 -17.88 -1.58 14.59
C GLY A 78 -17.56 -0.14 15.00
N SER A 79 -16.62 0.08 15.93
CA SER A 79 -16.19 1.42 16.33
C SER A 79 -15.40 2.16 15.25
N HIS A 80 -14.85 1.42 14.31
CA HIS A 80 -14.08 1.93 13.19
C HIS A 80 -14.86 1.79 11.87
N THR A 81 -15.41 2.88 11.37
CA THR A 81 -16.13 2.94 10.10
C THR A 81 -15.38 3.80 9.09
N ALA A 82 -15.48 3.43 7.82
CA ALA A 82 -14.92 4.26 6.75
C ALA A 82 -15.72 5.56 6.61
N GLU A 83 -15.04 6.70 6.49
CA GLU A 83 -15.68 8.00 6.27
C GLU A 83 -16.32 8.12 4.88
N TYR A 84 -15.86 7.31 3.93
CA TYR A 84 -16.38 7.26 2.56
C TYR A 84 -16.14 5.87 1.96
N ASN A 85 -16.90 5.53 0.94
CA ASN A 85 -16.73 4.28 0.21
C ASN A 85 -15.45 4.32 -0.63
N TYR A 86 -14.43 3.58 -0.22
CA TYR A 86 -13.17 3.47 -0.95
C TYR A 86 -13.33 2.74 -2.29
N TYR A 87 -14.22 1.76 -2.33
CA TYR A 87 -14.55 0.99 -3.53
C TYR A 87 -15.95 1.34 -4.04
N PRO A 88 -16.22 1.16 -5.35
CA PRO A 88 -17.58 1.19 -5.85
C PRO A 88 -18.48 0.21 -5.09
N THR A 89 -19.72 0.60 -4.84
CA THR A 89 -20.73 -0.28 -4.20
C THR A 89 -21.05 -1.50 -5.06
N GLU A 90 -20.93 -1.35 -6.39
CA GLU A 90 -21.08 -2.44 -7.34
C GLU A 90 -19.89 -2.50 -8.29
N PHE A 91 -19.38 -3.70 -8.51
CA PHE A 91 -18.34 -3.97 -9.49
C PHE A 91 -18.94 -4.63 -10.72
N PHE A 92 -18.56 -4.15 -11.90
CA PHE A 92 -18.97 -4.69 -13.19
C PHE A 92 -17.76 -5.20 -13.99
N GLU A 93 -18.02 -6.03 -15.00
CA GLU A 93 -16.95 -6.55 -15.87
C GLU A 93 -16.41 -5.46 -16.80
N PRO A 94 -15.11 -5.44 -17.09
CA PRO A 94 -14.08 -6.42 -16.72
C PRO A 94 -13.38 -6.16 -15.37
N TYR A 95 -13.80 -5.16 -14.61
CA TYR A 95 -13.12 -4.73 -13.37
C TYR A 95 -13.28 -5.75 -12.25
N LEU A 96 -14.45 -6.40 -12.17
CA LEU A 96 -14.68 -7.47 -11.20
C LEU A 96 -13.73 -8.65 -11.42
N ALA A 97 -13.55 -9.08 -12.66
CA ALA A 97 -12.62 -10.17 -12.99
C ALA A 97 -11.17 -9.81 -12.64
N ARG A 98 -10.73 -8.57 -12.90
CA ARG A 98 -9.39 -8.09 -12.55
C ARG A 98 -9.17 -8.06 -11.04
N ARG A 99 -10.16 -7.58 -10.27
CA ARG A 99 -10.13 -7.57 -8.80
C ARG A 99 -10.01 -8.99 -8.24
N ARG A 100 -10.83 -9.91 -8.74
CA ARG A 100 -10.81 -11.33 -8.33
C ARG A 100 -9.47 -11.99 -8.62
N LYS A 101 -8.93 -11.76 -9.81
CA LYS A 101 -7.62 -12.28 -10.20
C LYS A 101 -6.52 -11.74 -9.29
N CYS A 102 -6.47 -10.44 -9.07
CA CYS A 102 -5.45 -9.80 -8.22
C CYS A 102 -5.51 -10.35 -6.78
N GLY A 103 -6.70 -10.47 -6.21
CA GLY A 103 -6.88 -11.04 -4.87
C GLY A 103 -6.50 -12.52 -4.81
N GLY A 104 -6.94 -13.32 -5.79
CA GLY A 104 -6.62 -14.73 -5.86
C GLY A 104 -5.12 -15.00 -5.98
N ASP A 105 -4.42 -14.27 -6.84
CA ASP A 105 -2.97 -14.37 -7.01
C ASP A 105 -2.23 -14.00 -5.70
N LEU A 106 -2.62 -12.91 -5.05
CA LEU A 106 -2.00 -12.45 -3.80
C LEU A 106 -2.19 -13.45 -2.65
N TYR A 107 -3.42 -13.89 -2.43
CA TYR A 107 -3.74 -14.82 -1.34
C TYR A 107 -3.17 -16.21 -1.58
N GLY A 108 -3.09 -16.64 -2.85
CA GLY A 108 -2.43 -17.89 -3.23
C GLY A 108 -0.94 -17.90 -2.85
N VAL A 109 -0.22 -16.81 -3.13
CA VAL A 109 1.20 -16.66 -2.74
C VAL A 109 1.38 -16.63 -1.22
N LEU A 110 0.44 -16.04 -0.49
CA LEU A 110 0.49 -15.94 0.97
C LEU A 110 0.02 -17.21 1.68
N GLY A 111 -0.44 -18.23 0.95
CA GLY A 111 -0.96 -19.47 1.52
C GLY A 111 -2.28 -19.29 2.29
N ILE A 112 -3.01 -18.20 2.04
CA ILE A 112 -4.29 -17.91 2.69
C ILE A 112 -5.37 -18.77 2.02
N ALA A 113 -5.86 -19.76 2.75
CA ALA A 113 -6.85 -20.70 2.24
C ALA A 113 -8.22 -20.02 2.03
N SER A 114 -8.69 -20.07 0.81
CA SER A 114 -10.00 -19.66 0.31
C SER A 114 -10.24 -18.16 0.17
N PRO A 115 -10.16 -17.67 -1.07
CA PRO A 115 -10.58 -16.30 -1.43
C PRO A 115 -12.06 -16.00 -1.08
N SER A 116 -12.92 -17.03 -1.02
CA SER A 116 -14.35 -16.88 -0.74
C SER A 116 -14.61 -16.30 0.66
N LYS A 117 -13.90 -16.75 1.68
CA LYS A 117 -14.08 -16.22 3.05
C LYS A 117 -13.59 -14.77 3.20
N VAL A 118 -12.53 -14.40 2.50
CA VAL A 118 -12.02 -13.02 2.53
C VAL A 118 -12.92 -12.08 1.71
N PHE A 119 -13.48 -12.56 0.60
CA PHE A 119 -14.43 -11.75 -0.19
C PHE A 119 -15.79 -11.61 0.48
N GLU A 120 -16.24 -12.55 1.30
CA GLU A 120 -17.43 -12.41 2.14
C GLU A 120 -17.23 -11.38 3.25
N GLN A 121 -16.03 -11.30 3.84
CA GLN A 121 -15.69 -10.31 4.86
C GLN A 121 -15.45 -8.89 4.30
N ILE A 122 -15.00 -8.76 3.06
CA ILE A 122 -14.78 -7.46 2.39
C ILE A 122 -16.07 -6.97 1.68
N GLY A 123 -17.06 -7.82 1.51
CA GLY A 123 -18.32 -7.52 0.83
C GLY A 123 -19.49 -7.19 1.74
N GLN A 124 -19.28 -7.15 3.04
CA GLN A 124 -20.16 -6.57 4.05
C GLN A 124 -19.59 -5.24 4.51
#